data_6983c8147d5489525783bac411629aa6
#
_entry.id   6983c8147d5489525783bac411629aa6
#
_cell.length_a   1.000
_cell.length_b   1.000
_cell.length_c   1.000
_cell.angle_alpha   90.00
_cell.angle_beta   90.00
_cell.angle_gamma   90.00
#
_symmetry.space_group_name_H-M   'P 1'
#
loop_
_entity.id
_entity.type
_entity.pdbx_description
1 polymer ?
#
loop_
_entity_poly.entity_id
_entity_poly.type
_entity_poly.pdbx_seq_one_letter_code
_entity_poly.pdbx_strand_id
1 'polypeptide(L)'
;YNQFEYTYLCIKSILENSGDVAYEIIIADDCSTDLTTKIDEIIHGVHTIHNESNLRFLRNCNNAAKQARGQYILFLNNDTQVQADWLAPLIELIERDDSIGMVGSKLVYPDGRLQEAGGILWQDGSAWNYGNRANPDEPEFNYVKEADYISGAAIMIRKSLWEEIGGFDERFVPAYCEDSDLAFEVRKHGCKVMYQPKSVVVHFEGISNGTDTTSGQKAYQVTNQKKFLEKWQQELQENHLPNAVDPFRARERSVHKKILLMVDHYVPHYDKDAGSRTVYQYLQLFVNQGFSVKFIGDNFFAHQPYTDTLQQMGVEVLYGPYYAKHWKDWQKENGKDIGYVFLNRPHISVKYIDAVREFTNARVIYYGHDLHFLREKREYELTGDAALLQSSADWEKKELDLILAADMAYYPSYVEEQAIHEIAPQAKVKAIPAYLFSDVEECEYHFDKRKDLMFIGGFGHRPNVDAVKWLANEIMPALVKKLPDIRVYILGSNPPEEVKQLATENLLIKGFVTDEELQEYYQNCRISIVPLRYGAGIKGKVI
;
A
#
# COMPACT_ATOMS: atom_id res chain seq x y z
N TYR A 1 35.31 -7.56 -9.51
CA TYR A 1 36.56 -8.30 -9.69
C TYR A 1 36.27 -9.62 -10.40
N ASN A 2 36.81 -9.83 -11.61
CA ASN A 2 36.61 -11.00 -12.46
C ASN A 2 35.12 -11.30 -12.73
N GLN A 3 34.76 -12.50 -13.21
CA GLN A 3 33.37 -12.93 -13.49
C GLN A 3 32.75 -12.13 -14.66
N PHE A 4 33.49 -11.98 -15.75
CA PHE A 4 33.07 -11.25 -16.93
C PHE A 4 31.67 -11.66 -17.44
N GLU A 5 31.36 -12.95 -17.48
CA GLU A 5 30.08 -13.46 -17.98
C GLU A 5 28.89 -12.93 -17.14
N TYR A 6 29.02 -12.92 -15.82
CA TYR A 6 27.99 -12.37 -14.94
C TYR A 6 27.87 -10.86 -15.10
N THR A 7 29.01 -10.14 -15.17
CA THR A 7 29.00 -8.69 -15.41
C THR A 7 28.31 -8.35 -16.73
N TYR A 8 28.59 -9.10 -17.79
CA TYR A 8 27.96 -8.93 -19.09
C TYR A 8 26.43 -9.15 -19.02
N LEU A 9 26.00 -10.25 -18.39
CA LEU A 9 24.56 -10.57 -18.23
C LEU A 9 23.85 -9.54 -17.34
N CYS A 10 24.50 -9.05 -16.29
CA CYS A 10 23.97 -7.97 -15.46
C CYS A 10 23.71 -6.71 -16.28
N ILE A 11 24.71 -6.21 -17.00
CA ILE A 11 24.57 -5.01 -17.85
C ILE A 11 23.51 -5.21 -18.92
N LYS A 12 23.50 -6.37 -19.58
CA LYS A 12 22.47 -6.71 -20.57
C LYS A 12 21.07 -6.62 -19.94
N SER A 13 20.87 -7.20 -18.75
CA SER A 13 19.57 -7.14 -18.08
C SER A 13 19.15 -5.71 -17.73
N ILE A 14 20.09 -4.84 -17.35
CA ILE A 14 19.80 -3.41 -17.09
C ILE A 14 19.32 -2.73 -18.38
N LEU A 15 20.03 -2.92 -19.48
CA LEU A 15 19.69 -2.29 -20.77
C LEU A 15 18.33 -2.76 -21.31
N GLU A 16 17.95 -4.00 -21.05
CA GLU A 16 16.69 -4.60 -21.50
C GLU A 16 15.49 -4.27 -20.61
N ASN A 17 15.68 -3.95 -19.32
CA ASN A 17 14.61 -3.92 -18.32
C ASN A 17 14.43 -2.59 -17.56
N SER A 18 15.21 -1.54 -17.86
CA SER A 18 15.15 -0.27 -17.10
C SER A 18 14.16 0.77 -17.67
N GLY A 19 13.47 0.48 -18.77
CA GLY A 19 12.46 1.37 -19.38
C GLY A 19 13.02 2.73 -19.80
N ASP A 20 12.20 3.76 -19.70
CA ASP A 20 12.54 5.14 -20.13
C ASP A 20 13.25 5.96 -19.04
N VAL A 21 13.70 5.33 -17.96
CA VAL A 21 14.43 6.02 -16.90
C VAL A 21 15.81 6.45 -17.38
N ALA A 22 16.19 7.69 -17.10
CA ALA A 22 17.53 8.18 -17.43
C ALA A 22 18.55 7.65 -16.40
N TYR A 23 19.55 6.93 -16.85
CA TYR A 23 20.63 6.39 -16.01
C TYR A 23 21.98 6.38 -16.72
N GLU A 24 23.05 6.26 -15.97
CA GLU A 24 24.39 5.91 -16.44
C GLU A 24 24.87 4.63 -15.74
N ILE A 25 25.70 3.87 -16.41
CA ILE A 25 26.33 2.67 -15.85
C ILE A 25 27.81 2.96 -15.62
N ILE A 26 28.26 2.77 -14.37
CA ILE A 26 29.67 2.86 -13.97
C ILE A 26 30.12 1.47 -13.59
N ILE A 27 31.11 0.95 -14.30
CA ILE A 27 31.75 -0.34 -14.01
C ILE A 27 32.98 -0.07 -13.16
N ALA A 28 33.01 -0.56 -11.94
CA ALA A 28 34.15 -0.43 -11.03
C ALA A 28 34.99 -1.71 -11.07
N ASP A 29 35.98 -1.77 -11.97
CA ASP A 29 36.87 -2.91 -12.09
C ASP A 29 38.02 -2.83 -11.06
N ASP A 30 38.07 -3.81 -10.17
CA ASP A 30 39.02 -3.87 -9.06
C ASP A 30 40.22 -4.80 -9.38
N CYS A 31 40.98 -4.47 -10.45
CA CYS A 31 42.13 -5.23 -10.93
C CYS A 31 41.78 -6.65 -11.40
N SER A 32 40.75 -6.81 -12.20
CA SER A 32 40.42 -8.10 -12.82
C SER A 32 41.54 -8.64 -13.69
N THR A 33 41.55 -9.95 -13.87
CA THR A 33 42.55 -10.68 -14.66
C THR A 33 41.94 -11.50 -15.81
N ASP A 34 40.61 -11.51 -15.90
CA ASP A 34 39.86 -12.16 -16.96
C ASP A 34 39.46 -11.17 -18.08
N LEU A 35 38.46 -11.50 -18.89
CA LEU A 35 37.98 -10.62 -19.98
C LEU A 35 37.43 -9.27 -19.47
N THR A 36 37.16 -9.11 -18.20
CA THR A 36 36.74 -7.84 -17.59
C THR A 36 37.77 -6.73 -17.84
N THR A 37 39.06 -7.06 -17.98
CA THR A 37 40.14 -6.11 -18.32
C THR A 37 39.95 -5.44 -19.67
N LYS A 38 39.12 -6.01 -20.54
CA LYS A 38 38.80 -5.52 -21.90
C LYS A 38 37.34 -5.09 -22.04
N ILE A 39 36.67 -4.83 -20.95
CA ILE A 39 35.22 -4.58 -20.96
C ILE A 39 34.88 -3.35 -21.82
N ASP A 40 35.73 -2.32 -21.85
CA ASP A 40 35.57 -1.12 -22.64
C ASP A 40 35.61 -1.37 -24.18
N GLU A 41 36.31 -2.44 -24.60
CA GLU A 41 36.36 -2.86 -26.00
C GLU A 41 35.09 -3.64 -26.39
N ILE A 42 34.38 -4.21 -25.43
CA ILE A 42 33.26 -5.15 -25.63
C ILE A 42 31.92 -4.45 -25.41
N ILE A 43 31.81 -3.59 -24.42
CA ILE A 43 30.55 -2.92 -24.02
C ILE A 43 30.74 -1.41 -24.22
N HIS A 44 29.91 -0.82 -25.09
CA HIS A 44 29.93 0.61 -25.34
C HIS A 44 28.81 1.34 -24.60
N GLY A 45 29.03 2.64 -24.30
CA GLY A 45 28.04 3.48 -23.63
C GLY A 45 28.02 3.34 -22.09
N VAL A 46 29.01 2.68 -21.53
CA VAL A 46 29.25 2.58 -20.09
C VAL A 46 30.54 3.34 -19.72
N HIS A 47 30.65 3.73 -18.45
CA HIS A 47 31.86 4.34 -17.91
C HIS A 47 32.60 3.31 -17.06
N THR A 48 33.82 2.95 -17.41
CA THR A 48 34.62 1.99 -16.65
C THR A 48 35.74 2.68 -15.87
N ILE A 49 35.92 2.27 -14.63
CA ILE A 49 37.02 2.67 -13.76
C ILE A 49 37.88 1.46 -13.49
N HIS A 50 39.11 1.46 -13.98
CA HIS A 50 40.11 0.44 -13.66
C HIS A 50 40.97 0.91 -12.50
N ASN A 51 40.90 0.24 -11.35
CA ASN A 51 41.73 0.57 -10.21
C ASN A 51 43.19 0.14 -10.45
N GLU A 52 44.17 0.95 -10.00
CA GLU A 52 45.57 0.61 -10.11
C GLU A 52 46.01 -0.50 -9.13
N SER A 53 45.25 -0.67 -8.05
CA SER A 53 45.43 -1.71 -7.04
C SER A 53 44.10 -2.25 -6.55
N ASN A 54 44.07 -3.49 -6.08
CA ASN A 54 42.84 -4.10 -5.57
C ASN A 54 42.36 -3.39 -4.29
N LEU A 55 41.30 -2.60 -4.40
CA LEU A 55 40.71 -1.81 -3.34
C LEU A 55 39.76 -2.62 -2.42
N ARG A 56 39.38 -3.81 -2.85
CA ARG A 56 38.32 -4.62 -2.25
C ARG A 56 36.93 -3.96 -2.42
N PHE A 57 35.87 -4.70 -2.05
CA PHE A 57 34.48 -4.30 -2.33
C PHE A 57 34.17 -2.88 -1.86
N LEU A 58 34.31 -2.62 -0.57
CA LEU A 58 33.90 -1.38 0.06
C LEU A 58 34.60 -0.13 -0.53
N ARG A 59 35.92 -0.16 -0.63
CA ARG A 59 36.69 0.97 -1.17
C ARG A 59 36.48 1.15 -2.67
N ASN A 60 36.29 0.05 -3.41
CA ASN A 60 35.96 0.10 -4.83
C ASN A 60 34.63 0.80 -5.06
N CYS A 61 33.58 0.49 -4.29
CA CYS A 61 32.29 1.19 -4.32
C CYS A 61 32.45 2.68 -3.96
N ASN A 62 33.15 3.01 -2.88
CA ASN A 62 33.41 4.40 -2.50
C ASN A 62 34.17 5.19 -3.58
N ASN A 63 35.10 4.55 -4.28
CA ASN A 63 35.85 5.18 -5.37
C ASN A 63 34.96 5.43 -6.59
N ALA A 64 34.18 4.45 -7.00
CA ALA A 64 33.27 4.56 -8.14
C ALA A 64 32.18 5.60 -7.92
N ALA A 65 31.61 5.65 -6.72
CA ALA A 65 30.53 6.60 -6.38
C ALA A 65 30.93 8.08 -6.58
N LYS A 66 32.23 8.41 -6.48
CA LYS A 66 32.75 9.78 -6.73
C LYS A 66 32.57 10.22 -8.18
N GLN A 67 32.42 9.29 -9.10
CA GLN A 67 32.25 9.55 -10.53
C GLN A 67 30.76 9.64 -10.94
N ALA A 68 29.84 9.23 -10.06
CA ALA A 68 28.41 9.26 -10.33
C ALA A 68 27.90 10.70 -10.49
N ARG A 69 27.09 10.95 -11.54
CA ARG A 69 26.53 12.27 -11.87
C ARG A 69 25.03 12.36 -11.57
N GLY A 70 24.38 11.21 -11.39
CA GLY A 70 22.94 11.13 -11.12
C GLY A 70 22.55 11.72 -9.76
N GLN A 71 21.26 11.97 -9.57
CA GLN A 71 20.68 12.39 -8.28
C GLN A 71 20.69 11.27 -7.25
N TYR A 72 20.69 10.02 -7.72
CA TYR A 72 20.72 8.79 -6.92
C TYR A 72 21.93 7.98 -7.31
N ILE A 73 22.49 7.25 -6.36
CA ILE A 73 23.51 6.23 -6.59
C ILE A 73 22.84 4.88 -6.33
N LEU A 74 22.96 3.97 -7.31
CA LEU A 74 22.48 2.61 -7.17
C LEU A 74 23.68 1.67 -7.20
N PHE A 75 23.98 1.04 -6.06
CA PHE A 75 24.96 -0.04 -6.00
C PHE A 75 24.28 -1.34 -6.42
N LEU A 76 24.87 -2.00 -7.39
CA LEU A 76 24.36 -3.26 -7.94
C LEU A 76 25.52 -4.25 -8.10
N ASN A 77 25.39 -5.42 -7.49
CA ASN A 77 26.40 -6.46 -7.65
C ASN A 77 26.42 -6.97 -9.11
N ASN A 78 27.61 -7.31 -9.59
CA ASN A 78 27.79 -7.82 -10.96
C ASN A 78 27.22 -9.24 -11.18
N ASP A 79 26.98 -10.00 -10.12
CA ASP A 79 26.32 -11.32 -10.14
C ASP A 79 24.80 -11.20 -9.91
N THR A 80 24.16 -10.20 -10.55
CA THR A 80 22.73 -9.98 -10.51
C THR A 80 22.12 -9.94 -11.91
N GLN A 81 20.81 -10.20 -12.00
CA GLN A 81 19.97 -9.96 -13.18
C GLN A 81 18.70 -9.25 -12.75
N VAL A 82 18.52 -8.03 -13.23
CA VAL A 82 17.33 -7.24 -12.95
C VAL A 82 16.15 -7.70 -13.81
N GLN A 83 14.94 -7.63 -13.25
CA GLN A 83 13.72 -8.06 -13.92
C GLN A 83 13.00 -6.86 -14.56
N ALA A 84 11.97 -7.13 -15.38
CA ALA A 84 11.22 -6.08 -16.05
C ALA A 84 10.72 -5.01 -15.05
N ASP A 85 10.81 -3.75 -15.45
CA ASP A 85 10.31 -2.58 -14.70
C ASP A 85 10.89 -2.43 -13.28
N TRP A 86 12.11 -2.92 -13.02
CA TRP A 86 12.72 -2.91 -11.69
C TRP A 86 13.12 -1.54 -11.17
N LEU A 87 13.50 -0.61 -12.07
CA LEU A 87 14.14 0.67 -11.69
C LEU A 87 13.13 1.77 -11.34
N ALA A 88 12.07 1.92 -12.15
CA ALA A 88 11.07 2.97 -11.95
C ALA A 88 10.42 2.92 -10.55
N PRO A 89 10.02 1.76 -9.99
CA PRO A 89 9.44 1.71 -8.64
C PRO A 89 10.40 2.16 -7.52
N LEU A 90 11.72 2.01 -7.70
CA LEU A 90 12.70 2.53 -6.73
C LEU A 90 12.71 4.06 -6.73
N ILE A 91 12.69 4.66 -7.92
CA ILE A 91 12.68 6.12 -8.08
C ILE A 91 11.36 6.70 -7.59
N GLU A 92 10.22 6.13 -7.99
CA GLU A 92 8.91 6.56 -7.53
C GLU A 92 8.78 6.52 -6.00
N LEU A 93 9.37 5.51 -5.36
CA LEU A 93 9.32 5.40 -3.91
C LEU A 93 10.22 6.44 -3.23
N ILE A 94 11.47 6.62 -3.69
CA ILE A 94 12.39 7.56 -3.05
C ILE A 94 11.96 9.03 -3.27
N GLU A 95 11.26 9.33 -4.36
CA GLU A 95 10.74 10.66 -4.68
C GLU A 95 9.41 11.00 -3.97
N ARG A 96 8.69 9.98 -3.50
CA ARG A 96 7.39 10.16 -2.83
C ARG A 96 7.46 10.96 -1.54
N ASP A 97 8.56 10.84 -0.81
CA ASP A 97 8.75 11.47 0.51
C ASP A 97 10.24 11.80 0.69
N ASP A 98 10.54 13.07 0.91
CA ASP A 98 11.92 13.54 1.11
C ASP A 98 12.61 12.90 2.31
N SER A 99 11.86 12.35 3.25
CA SER A 99 12.40 11.58 4.36
C SER A 99 12.93 10.18 3.97
N ILE A 100 12.67 9.72 2.74
CA ILE A 100 13.22 8.45 2.26
C ILE A 100 14.63 8.69 1.72
N GLY A 101 15.64 8.18 2.41
CA GLY A 101 17.05 8.33 2.04
C GLY A 101 17.59 7.16 1.22
N MET A 102 17.08 5.96 1.46
CA MET A 102 17.57 4.71 0.87
C MET A 102 16.43 3.76 0.56
N VAL A 103 16.51 3.09 -0.60
CA VAL A 103 15.53 2.11 -1.06
C VAL A 103 16.25 0.87 -1.61
N GLY A 104 15.67 -0.31 -1.40
CA GLY A 104 16.21 -1.55 -1.93
C GLY A 104 15.19 -2.48 -2.56
N SER A 105 15.69 -3.38 -3.38
CA SER A 105 14.92 -4.32 -4.19
C SER A 105 14.57 -5.60 -3.44
N LYS A 106 13.55 -6.32 -3.92
CA LYS A 106 13.31 -7.73 -3.60
C LYS A 106 14.38 -8.58 -4.27
N LEU A 107 15.12 -9.34 -3.47
CA LEU A 107 16.11 -10.27 -4.00
C LEU A 107 15.51 -11.68 -4.08
N VAL A 108 15.72 -12.34 -5.21
CA VAL A 108 15.31 -13.73 -5.44
C VAL A 108 16.51 -14.56 -5.91
N TYR A 109 16.50 -15.84 -5.55
CA TYR A 109 17.48 -16.80 -6.07
C TYR A 109 17.18 -17.17 -7.53
N PRO A 110 18.18 -17.70 -8.28
CA PRO A 110 17.95 -18.18 -9.65
C PRO A 110 16.92 -19.30 -9.77
N ASP A 111 16.63 -20.02 -8.68
CA ASP A 111 15.58 -21.04 -8.61
C ASP A 111 14.17 -20.47 -8.33
N GLY A 112 14.05 -19.15 -8.28
CA GLY A 112 12.80 -18.42 -8.07
C GLY A 112 12.36 -18.27 -6.61
N ARG A 113 13.09 -18.84 -5.63
CA ARG A 113 12.79 -18.63 -4.21
C ARG A 113 13.25 -17.25 -3.75
N LEU A 114 12.56 -16.72 -2.77
CA LEU A 114 12.93 -15.45 -2.13
C LEU A 114 14.32 -15.56 -1.48
N GLN A 115 15.16 -14.56 -1.71
CA GLN A 115 16.43 -14.42 -1.00
C GLN A 115 16.29 -13.43 0.16
N GLU A 116 15.68 -12.26 -0.13
CA GLU A 116 15.49 -11.21 0.86
C GLU A 116 14.31 -10.29 0.48
N ALA A 117 13.43 -10.02 1.45
CA ALA A 117 12.39 -9.00 1.38
C ALA A 117 12.64 -7.92 2.46
N GLY A 118 13.79 -7.27 2.39
CA GLY A 118 14.36 -6.42 3.43
C GLY A 118 15.05 -7.24 4.53
N GLY A 119 15.99 -6.63 5.22
CA GLY A 119 16.76 -7.26 6.29
C GLY A 119 16.24 -6.92 7.68
N ILE A 120 16.38 -7.86 8.63
CA ILE A 120 16.13 -7.65 10.05
C ILE A 120 17.48 -7.66 10.77
N LEU A 121 17.71 -6.67 11.62
CA LEU A 121 18.85 -6.62 12.54
C LEU A 121 18.37 -6.79 13.97
N TRP A 122 19.02 -7.69 14.67
CA TRP A 122 18.67 -8.03 16.04
C TRP A 122 19.55 -7.28 17.05
N GLN A 123 19.10 -7.24 18.28
CA GLN A 123 19.77 -6.55 19.40
C GLN A 123 21.21 -7.01 19.62
N ASP A 124 21.54 -8.25 19.27
CA ASP A 124 22.89 -8.83 19.35
C ASP A 124 23.78 -8.52 18.13
N GLY A 125 23.28 -7.68 17.19
CA GLY A 125 23.97 -7.33 15.95
C GLY A 125 23.95 -8.42 14.89
N SER A 126 23.22 -9.52 15.10
CA SER A 126 23.00 -10.53 14.06
C SER A 126 21.91 -10.05 13.07
N ALA A 127 21.99 -10.54 11.84
CA ALA A 127 21.11 -10.14 10.75
C ALA A 127 20.39 -11.34 10.14
N TRP A 128 19.14 -11.11 9.74
CA TRP A 128 18.37 -12.07 8.95
C TRP A 128 17.96 -11.45 7.61
N ASN A 129 18.16 -12.17 6.52
CA ASN A 129 17.51 -11.90 5.25
C ASN A 129 16.06 -12.36 5.38
N TYR A 130 15.13 -11.42 5.56
CA TYR A 130 13.73 -11.76 5.82
C TYR A 130 13.11 -12.51 4.65
N GLY A 131 12.48 -13.64 4.94
CA GLY A 131 11.84 -14.50 3.94
C GLY A 131 12.79 -15.42 3.17
N ASN A 132 14.04 -15.59 3.63
CA ASN A 132 15.03 -16.45 2.95
C ASN A 132 14.47 -17.85 2.63
N ARG A 133 14.52 -18.22 1.35
CA ARG A 133 14.01 -19.46 0.76
C ARG A 133 12.48 -19.64 0.78
N ALA A 134 11.72 -18.62 1.17
CA ALA A 134 10.26 -18.62 1.09
C ALA A 134 9.76 -18.45 -0.35
N ASN A 135 8.44 -18.54 -0.53
CA ASN A 135 7.79 -18.18 -1.79
C ASN A 135 7.71 -16.64 -1.91
N PRO A 136 8.29 -16.01 -2.96
CA PRO A 136 8.32 -14.56 -3.11
C PRO A 136 6.94 -13.92 -3.31
N ASP A 137 5.92 -14.71 -3.65
CA ASP A 137 4.57 -14.23 -3.94
C ASP A 137 3.67 -14.16 -2.69
N GLU A 138 4.16 -14.59 -1.52
CA GLU A 138 3.39 -14.46 -0.27
C GLU A 138 3.12 -13.00 0.07
N PRO A 139 1.91 -12.66 0.56
CA PRO A 139 1.49 -11.29 0.83
C PRO A 139 2.46 -10.47 1.69
N GLU A 140 3.04 -11.08 2.69
CA GLU A 140 3.97 -10.45 3.64
C GLU A 140 5.29 -9.94 3.01
N PHE A 141 5.60 -10.36 1.78
CA PHE A 141 6.77 -9.92 1.01
C PHE A 141 6.42 -8.94 -0.11
N ASN A 142 5.14 -8.56 -0.25
CA ASN A 142 4.65 -7.82 -1.42
C ASN A 142 4.05 -6.44 -1.08
N TYR A 143 4.54 -5.77 -0.04
CA TYR A 143 4.17 -4.37 0.26
C TYR A 143 5.40 -3.55 0.62
N VAL A 144 5.33 -2.24 0.37
CA VAL A 144 6.37 -1.27 0.74
C VAL A 144 6.44 -1.17 2.25
N LYS A 145 7.65 -1.25 2.82
CA LYS A 145 7.86 -1.18 4.27
C LYS A 145 9.23 -0.63 4.62
N GLU A 146 9.38 -0.12 5.82
CA GLU A 146 10.69 0.16 6.38
C GLU A 146 11.42 -1.15 6.69
N ALA A 147 12.72 -1.20 6.42
CA ALA A 147 13.59 -2.33 6.74
C ALA A 147 14.73 -1.87 7.65
N ASP A 148 15.30 -2.78 8.45
CA ASP A 148 16.48 -2.46 9.25
C ASP A 148 17.71 -2.21 8.37
N TYR A 149 17.85 -3.00 7.31
CA TYR A 149 18.85 -2.79 6.26
C TYR A 149 18.35 -3.36 4.93
N ILE A 150 19.05 -3.01 3.88
CA ILE A 150 18.88 -3.56 2.53
C ILE A 150 20.21 -4.15 2.13
N SER A 151 20.22 -5.35 1.56
CA SER A 151 21.41 -6.02 1.08
C SER A 151 22.19 -5.18 0.07
N GLY A 152 23.51 -5.11 0.24
CA GLY A 152 24.44 -4.44 -0.67
C GLY A 152 24.38 -4.92 -2.12
N ALA A 153 23.64 -5.99 -2.41
CA ALA A 153 23.44 -6.49 -3.78
C ALA A 153 22.63 -5.54 -4.67
N ALA A 154 21.69 -4.75 -4.10
CA ALA A 154 20.88 -3.78 -4.85
C ALA A 154 20.37 -2.67 -3.92
N ILE A 155 21.13 -1.59 -3.78
CA ILE A 155 20.82 -0.43 -2.92
C ILE A 155 20.80 0.85 -3.75
N MET A 156 19.70 1.61 -3.66
CA MET A 156 19.62 2.99 -4.15
C MET A 156 19.61 3.96 -2.97
N ILE A 157 20.43 5.00 -3.04
CA ILE A 157 20.54 6.06 -2.03
C ILE A 157 20.56 7.45 -2.70
N ARG A 158 20.02 8.47 -2.03
CA ARG A 158 20.18 9.87 -2.46
C ARG A 158 21.67 10.24 -2.49
N LYS A 159 22.17 10.76 -3.60
CA LYS A 159 23.59 11.12 -3.74
C LYS A 159 24.00 12.17 -2.70
N SER A 160 23.18 13.19 -2.43
CA SER A 160 23.45 14.19 -1.41
C SER A 160 23.65 13.58 -0.02
N LEU A 161 22.78 12.62 0.35
CA LEU A 161 22.89 11.92 1.63
C LEU A 161 24.13 11.01 1.68
N TRP A 162 24.45 10.34 0.58
CA TRP A 162 25.67 9.55 0.46
C TRP A 162 26.93 10.38 0.70
N GLU A 163 26.98 11.59 0.09
CA GLU A 163 28.10 12.52 0.24
C GLU A 163 28.17 13.08 1.68
N GLU A 164 27.03 13.37 2.31
CA GLU A 164 26.96 13.82 3.70
C GLU A 164 27.43 12.77 4.70
N ILE A 165 27.02 11.50 4.49
CA ILE A 165 27.49 10.35 5.30
C ILE A 165 28.97 10.10 5.08
N GLY A 166 29.50 10.38 3.88
CA GLY A 166 30.90 10.13 3.50
C GLY A 166 31.15 8.75 2.91
N GLY A 167 30.09 8.06 2.47
CA GLY A 167 30.16 6.74 1.85
C GLY A 167 30.14 5.59 2.84
N PHE A 168 30.55 4.40 2.39
CA PHE A 168 30.71 3.24 3.28
C PHE A 168 31.88 3.46 4.26
N ASP A 169 31.67 3.13 5.53
CA ASP A 169 32.65 3.28 6.59
C ASP A 169 33.83 2.28 6.43
N GLU A 170 35.04 2.80 6.27
CA GLU A 170 36.26 2.00 6.10
C GLU A 170 36.58 1.04 7.24
N ARG A 171 35.91 1.20 8.38
CA ARG A 171 35.98 0.25 9.50
C ARG A 171 35.65 -1.17 9.09
N PHE A 172 34.78 -1.34 8.10
CA PHE A 172 34.26 -2.61 7.63
C PHE A 172 35.06 -3.21 6.47
N VAL A 173 36.17 -2.62 6.07
CA VAL A 173 37.06 -3.19 5.04
C VAL A 173 37.48 -4.61 5.45
N PRO A 174 37.46 -5.60 4.54
CA PRO A 174 37.28 -5.48 3.09
C PRO A 174 35.81 -5.50 2.62
N ALA A 175 34.89 -6.09 3.39
CA ALA A 175 33.47 -6.23 3.09
C ALA A 175 32.69 -6.79 4.29
N TYR A 176 31.37 -6.80 4.20
CA TYR A 176 30.32 -7.22 5.16
C TYR A 176 30.04 -6.21 6.26
N CYS A 177 28.77 -6.01 6.54
CA CYS A 177 28.18 -5.04 7.46
C CYS A 177 28.25 -3.57 7.00
N GLU A 178 28.84 -3.26 5.85
CA GLU A 178 28.84 -1.91 5.28
C GLU A 178 27.45 -1.45 4.86
N ASP A 179 26.61 -2.35 4.36
CA ASP A 179 25.21 -2.12 3.99
C ASP A 179 24.32 -1.87 5.22
N SER A 180 24.50 -2.69 6.23
CA SER A 180 23.82 -2.53 7.52
C SER A 180 24.25 -1.23 8.21
N ASP A 181 25.54 -0.90 8.19
CA ASP A 181 26.07 0.34 8.74
C ASP A 181 25.52 1.58 7.98
N LEU A 182 25.50 1.53 6.66
CA LEU A 182 24.95 2.58 5.84
C LEU A 182 23.47 2.82 6.17
N ALA A 183 22.69 1.76 6.35
CA ALA A 183 21.27 1.86 6.73
C ALA A 183 21.10 2.55 8.10
N PHE A 184 22.00 2.32 9.05
CA PHE A 184 21.99 3.00 10.35
C PHE A 184 22.43 4.45 10.25
N GLU A 185 23.45 4.77 9.46
CA GLU A 185 23.84 6.16 9.19
C GLU A 185 22.71 6.94 8.49
N VAL A 186 22.02 6.34 7.52
CA VAL A 186 20.84 6.94 6.87
C VAL A 186 19.78 7.33 7.92
N ARG A 187 19.46 6.42 8.86
CA ARG A 187 18.50 6.72 9.93
C ARG A 187 19.01 7.77 10.91
N LYS A 188 20.26 7.76 11.25
CA LYS A 188 20.90 8.76 12.11
C LYS A 188 20.82 10.18 11.51
N HIS A 189 20.77 10.29 10.18
CA HIS A 189 20.51 11.55 9.46
C HIS A 189 19.00 11.85 9.32
N GLY A 190 18.13 11.12 10.03
CA GLY A 190 16.69 11.38 10.06
C GLY A 190 15.92 10.82 8.85
N CYS A 191 16.56 10.01 8.01
CA CYS A 191 15.96 9.44 6.82
C CYS A 191 15.50 7.99 7.03
N LYS A 192 14.57 7.52 6.19
CA LYS A 192 14.03 6.15 6.19
C LYS A 192 14.81 5.26 5.22
N VAL A 193 14.87 3.98 5.57
CA VAL A 193 15.36 2.89 4.72
C VAL A 193 14.16 2.04 4.33
N MET A 194 13.85 1.96 3.03
CA MET A 194 12.63 1.35 2.52
C MET A 194 12.91 0.14 1.63
N TYR A 195 12.03 -0.85 1.71
CA TYR A 195 11.98 -1.99 0.83
C TYR A 195 10.91 -1.80 -0.23
N GLN A 196 11.25 -2.03 -1.51
CA GLN A 196 10.34 -1.93 -2.66
C GLN A 196 10.10 -3.31 -3.29
N PRO A 197 8.94 -3.94 -3.09
CA PRO A 197 8.66 -5.28 -3.59
C PRO A 197 8.52 -5.38 -5.11
N LYS A 198 8.21 -4.29 -5.81
CA LYS A 198 8.07 -4.27 -7.28
C LYS A 198 9.42 -4.25 -7.99
N SER A 199 10.47 -3.81 -7.33
CA SER A 199 11.82 -3.92 -7.84
C SER A 199 12.37 -5.31 -7.56
N VAL A 200 12.43 -6.17 -8.57
CA VAL A 200 12.87 -7.56 -8.42
C VAL A 200 14.24 -7.75 -9.08
N VAL A 201 15.16 -8.32 -8.32
CA VAL A 201 16.52 -8.62 -8.76
C VAL A 201 16.87 -10.07 -8.44
N VAL A 202 17.26 -10.83 -9.45
CA VAL A 202 17.84 -12.18 -9.28
C VAL A 202 19.30 -12.02 -8.88
N HIS A 203 19.70 -12.64 -7.76
CA HIS A 203 21.08 -12.57 -7.25
C HIS A 203 21.67 -13.98 -7.12
N PHE A 204 22.80 -14.19 -7.81
CA PHE A 204 23.48 -15.50 -7.91
C PHE A 204 24.41 -15.78 -6.74
N GLU A 205 24.13 -15.33 -5.57
CA GLU A 205 24.92 -15.39 -4.34
C GLU A 205 26.06 -16.46 -4.31
N GLY A 206 27.26 -16.06 -3.88
CA GLY A 206 28.39 -16.96 -3.66
C GLY A 206 29.31 -17.18 -4.86
N ILE A 207 29.00 -16.59 -6.01
CA ILE A 207 29.85 -16.68 -7.22
C ILE A 207 31.20 -15.98 -7.00
N SER A 208 31.20 -14.81 -6.35
CA SER A 208 32.40 -13.99 -6.14
C SER A 208 33.16 -14.34 -4.87
N ASN A 209 32.49 -14.70 -3.78
CA ASN A 209 33.09 -14.79 -2.44
C ASN A 209 32.92 -16.16 -1.74
N GLY A 210 32.22 -17.12 -2.38
CA GLY A 210 31.88 -18.41 -1.76
C GLY A 210 30.85 -18.29 -0.64
N THR A 211 30.52 -19.40 0.02
CA THR A 211 29.52 -19.47 1.10
C THR A 211 30.07 -19.86 2.45
N ASP A 212 31.39 -20.18 2.57
CA ASP A 212 32.04 -20.64 3.80
C ASP A 212 32.47 -19.46 4.70
N THR A 213 31.87 -19.36 5.88
CA THR A 213 32.16 -18.31 6.88
C THR A 213 33.43 -18.55 7.67
N THR A 214 34.10 -19.72 7.51
CA THR A 214 35.32 -20.06 8.23
C THR A 214 36.58 -19.73 7.45
N SER A 215 36.48 -19.45 6.16
CA SER A 215 37.60 -19.18 5.26
C SER A 215 37.28 -18.08 4.25
N GLY A 216 38.29 -17.50 3.61
CA GLY A 216 38.16 -16.49 2.59
C GLY A 216 37.56 -15.15 3.09
N GLN A 217 36.88 -14.43 2.21
CA GLN A 217 36.30 -13.13 2.56
C GLN A 217 35.13 -13.23 3.55
N LYS A 218 34.38 -14.32 3.56
CA LYS A 218 33.25 -14.52 4.50
C LYS A 218 33.69 -14.62 5.97
N ALA A 219 34.93 -14.92 6.25
CA ALA A 219 35.47 -14.88 7.61
C ALA A 219 35.46 -13.47 8.22
N TYR A 220 35.52 -12.43 7.38
CA TYR A 220 35.39 -11.03 7.84
C TYR A 220 34.02 -10.68 8.37
N GLN A 221 32.98 -11.40 7.96
CA GLN A 221 31.61 -11.17 8.46
C GLN A 221 31.55 -11.26 10.00
N VAL A 222 32.17 -12.26 10.58
CA VAL A 222 32.20 -12.44 12.05
C VAL A 222 32.96 -11.31 12.75
N THR A 223 34.06 -10.85 12.14
CA THR A 223 34.86 -9.75 12.71
C THR A 223 34.12 -8.42 12.58
N ASN A 224 33.51 -8.16 11.42
CA ASN A 224 32.81 -6.92 11.15
C ASN A 224 31.48 -6.83 11.91
N GLN A 225 30.82 -7.95 12.18
CA GLN A 225 29.64 -7.98 13.06
C GLN A 225 29.98 -7.49 14.48
N LYS A 226 31.13 -7.83 15.01
CA LYS A 226 31.59 -7.31 16.32
C LYS A 226 31.81 -5.80 16.28
N LYS A 227 32.47 -5.30 15.23
CA LYS A 227 32.68 -3.85 15.04
C LYS A 227 31.34 -3.10 14.87
N PHE A 228 30.38 -3.72 14.15
CA PHE A 228 29.04 -3.20 13.99
C PHE A 228 28.31 -3.09 15.33
N LEU A 229 28.33 -4.17 16.12
CA LEU A 229 27.73 -4.20 17.45
C LEU A 229 28.37 -3.15 18.38
N GLU A 230 29.70 -2.99 18.35
CA GLU A 230 30.40 -1.96 19.14
C GLU A 230 30.00 -0.54 18.72
N LYS A 231 29.87 -0.27 17.40
CA LYS A 231 29.50 1.05 16.88
C LYS A 231 28.06 1.42 17.22
N TRP A 232 27.12 0.46 17.12
CA TRP A 232 25.69 0.70 17.19
C TRP A 232 25.02 0.11 18.45
N GLN A 233 25.78 -0.21 19.48
CA GLN A 233 25.28 -0.90 20.69
C GLN A 233 24.06 -0.22 21.29
N GLN A 234 24.09 1.10 21.44
CA GLN A 234 22.98 1.84 22.04
C GLN A 234 21.72 1.75 21.15
N GLU A 235 21.84 2.03 19.86
CA GLU A 235 20.73 1.96 18.90
C GLU A 235 20.09 0.57 18.86
N LEU A 236 20.92 -0.48 18.84
CA LEU A 236 20.46 -1.86 18.85
C LEU A 236 19.71 -2.22 20.14
N GLN A 237 20.17 -1.74 21.28
CA GLN A 237 19.51 -1.99 22.57
C GLN A 237 18.19 -1.25 22.72
N GLU A 238 18.08 -0.03 22.21
CA GLU A 238 16.91 0.81 22.36
C GLU A 238 15.81 0.51 21.32
N ASN A 239 16.19 0.15 20.08
CA ASN A 239 15.27 0.13 18.94
C ASN A 239 15.14 -1.22 18.24
N HIS A 240 15.86 -2.25 18.69
CA HIS A 240 15.83 -3.59 18.09
C HIS A 240 15.45 -4.65 19.11
N LEU A 241 14.84 -5.73 18.63
CA LEU A 241 14.39 -6.85 19.46
C LEU A 241 15.52 -7.89 19.65
N PRO A 242 15.49 -8.69 20.74
CA PRO A 242 16.34 -9.86 20.85
C PRO A 242 16.16 -10.81 19.67
N ASN A 243 17.21 -11.52 19.29
CA ASN A 243 17.20 -12.41 18.12
C ASN A 243 16.04 -13.40 18.17
N ALA A 244 15.32 -13.50 17.04
CA ALA A 244 14.13 -14.32 16.82
C ALA A 244 12.90 -13.95 17.69
N VAL A 245 12.94 -12.87 18.45
CA VAL A 245 11.79 -12.39 19.20
C VAL A 245 10.95 -11.49 18.31
N ASP A 246 9.68 -11.86 18.14
CA ASP A 246 8.67 -11.09 17.39
C ASP A 246 9.12 -10.63 15.98
N PRO A 247 9.36 -11.57 15.06
CA PRO A 247 9.69 -11.21 13.67
C PRO A 247 8.58 -10.42 12.97
N PHE A 248 7.32 -10.53 13.43
CA PHE A 248 6.18 -9.81 12.87
C PHE A 248 6.36 -8.29 12.99
N ARG A 249 6.86 -7.81 14.14
CA ARG A 249 7.20 -6.39 14.34
C ARG A 249 8.55 -6.01 13.73
N ALA A 250 9.54 -6.90 13.86
CA ALA A 250 10.91 -6.60 13.40
C ALA A 250 10.99 -6.40 11.88
N ARG A 251 10.26 -7.22 11.08
CA ARG A 251 10.32 -7.22 9.61
C ARG A 251 9.94 -5.91 8.92
N GLU A 252 9.31 -4.97 9.64
CA GLU A 252 8.84 -3.69 9.11
C GLU A 252 9.09 -2.52 10.07
N ARG A 253 10.00 -2.69 11.02
CA ARG A 253 10.35 -1.70 12.05
C ARG A 253 9.12 -1.15 12.79
N SER A 254 8.19 -2.02 13.18
CA SER A 254 6.96 -1.63 13.87
C SER A 254 7.00 -1.78 15.40
N VAL A 255 8.19 -1.95 15.99
CA VAL A 255 8.37 -2.10 17.45
C VAL A 255 7.72 -0.95 18.23
N HIS A 256 7.87 0.27 17.75
CA HIS A 256 7.29 1.48 18.35
C HIS A 256 6.04 2.00 17.62
N LYS A 257 5.58 1.31 16.57
CA LYS A 257 4.38 1.70 15.82
C LYS A 257 3.13 1.03 16.40
N LYS A 258 2.01 1.71 16.25
CA LYS A 258 0.69 1.10 16.49
C LYS A 258 0.33 0.25 15.29
N ILE A 259 -0.09 -0.99 15.54
CA ILE A 259 -0.56 -1.90 14.49
C ILE A 259 -2.07 -1.85 14.44
N LEU A 260 -2.62 -1.60 13.24
CA LEU A 260 -4.04 -1.59 12.95
C LEU A 260 -4.39 -2.73 11.99
N LEU A 261 -5.37 -3.55 12.36
CA LEU A 261 -6.03 -4.47 11.43
C LEU A 261 -7.34 -3.84 10.95
N MET A 262 -7.46 -3.64 9.64
CA MET A 262 -8.73 -3.21 9.02
C MET A 262 -9.34 -4.37 8.25
N VAL A 263 -10.66 -4.56 8.41
CA VAL A 263 -11.43 -5.62 7.73
C VAL A 263 -12.58 -4.99 6.96
N ASP A 264 -12.74 -5.36 5.70
CA ASP A 264 -13.89 -5.01 4.87
C ASP A 264 -14.27 -6.21 3.95
N HIS A 265 -15.27 -6.08 3.12
CA HIS A 265 -15.78 -7.16 2.27
C HIS A 265 -14.81 -7.56 1.13
N TYR A 266 -14.06 -6.60 0.56
CA TYR A 266 -12.99 -6.81 -0.44
C TYR A 266 -12.01 -5.62 -0.42
N VAL A 267 -10.93 -5.73 -1.17
CA VAL A 267 -9.99 -4.61 -1.38
C VAL A 267 -10.74 -3.42 -1.98
N PRO A 268 -10.65 -2.20 -1.41
CA PRO A 268 -11.50 -1.08 -1.79
C PRO A 268 -11.29 -0.63 -3.24
N HIS A 269 -12.33 -0.73 -4.04
CA HIS A 269 -12.40 -0.19 -5.41
C HIS A 269 -12.79 1.30 -5.33
N TYR A 270 -11.83 2.14 -4.92
CA TYR A 270 -12.05 3.53 -4.51
C TYR A 270 -12.60 4.44 -5.60
N ASP A 271 -12.47 4.06 -6.87
CA ASP A 271 -12.98 4.75 -8.04
C ASP A 271 -14.39 4.29 -8.47
N LYS A 272 -14.93 3.22 -7.84
CA LYS A 272 -16.20 2.58 -8.29
C LYS A 272 -17.37 2.80 -7.35
N ASP A 273 -17.12 2.88 -6.05
CA ASP A 273 -18.18 3.08 -5.07
C ASP A 273 -17.75 3.91 -3.87
N ALA A 274 -18.72 4.62 -3.31
CA ALA A 274 -18.55 5.54 -2.21
C ALA A 274 -18.01 4.90 -0.93
N GLY A 275 -18.44 3.69 -0.60
CA GLY A 275 -17.97 2.97 0.58
C GLY A 275 -16.51 2.55 0.46
N SER A 276 -16.11 2.05 -0.71
CA SER A 276 -14.72 1.73 -1.00
C SER A 276 -13.82 2.97 -0.95
N ARG A 277 -14.29 4.12 -1.46
CA ARG A 277 -13.57 5.40 -1.36
C ARG A 277 -13.35 5.79 0.11
N THR A 278 -14.36 5.66 0.95
CA THR A 278 -14.24 5.91 2.40
C THR A 278 -13.17 5.02 3.04
N VAL A 279 -13.23 3.72 2.79
CA VAL A 279 -12.26 2.74 3.35
C VAL A 279 -10.83 3.07 2.89
N TYR A 280 -10.65 3.37 1.61
CA TYR A 280 -9.36 3.75 1.05
C TYR A 280 -8.78 5.01 1.71
N GLN A 281 -9.60 6.06 1.89
CA GLN A 281 -9.16 7.29 2.55
C GLN A 281 -8.81 7.08 4.02
N TYR A 282 -9.54 6.22 4.75
CA TYR A 282 -9.16 5.86 6.12
C TYR A 282 -7.86 5.04 6.17
N LEU A 283 -7.61 4.14 5.20
CA LEU A 283 -6.32 3.46 5.08
C LEU A 283 -5.18 4.47 4.88
N GLN A 284 -5.34 5.42 3.96
CA GLN A 284 -4.38 6.52 3.76
C GLN A 284 -4.16 7.32 5.05
N LEU A 285 -5.24 7.68 5.74
CA LEU A 285 -5.14 8.42 7.00
C LEU A 285 -4.30 7.65 8.04
N PHE A 286 -4.55 6.37 8.25
CA PHE A 286 -3.81 5.58 9.23
C PHE A 286 -2.35 5.40 8.86
N VAL A 287 -2.04 5.15 7.59
CA VAL A 287 -0.65 5.08 7.10
C VAL A 287 0.06 6.41 7.32
N ASN A 288 -0.56 7.53 6.95
CA ASN A 288 0.00 8.88 7.14
C ASN A 288 0.17 9.27 8.62
N GLN A 289 -0.61 8.66 9.52
CA GLN A 289 -0.45 8.81 10.97
C GLN A 289 0.61 7.86 11.56
N GLY A 290 1.35 7.13 10.73
CA GLY A 290 2.44 6.26 11.15
C GLY A 290 2.02 4.91 11.71
N PHE A 291 0.79 4.46 11.47
CA PHE A 291 0.38 3.10 11.81
C PHE A 291 1.02 2.09 10.85
N SER A 292 1.36 0.90 11.38
CA SER A 292 1.51 -0.29 10.55
C SER A 292 0.13 -0.87 10.29
N VAL A 293 -0.29 -0.89 9.02
CA VAL A 293 -1.65 -1.26 8.63
C VAL A 293 -1.69 -2.62 7.96
N LYS A 294 -2.55 -3.50 8.50
CA LYS A 294 -2.90 -4.81 7.93
C LYS A 294 -4.33 -4.74 7.43
N PHE A 295 -4.60 -5.29 6.26
CA PHE A 295 -5.92 -5.28 5.66
C PHE A 295 -6.38 -6.69 5.27
N ILE A 296 -7.61 -7.02 5.63
CA ILE A 296 -8.31 -8.24 5.19
C ILE A 296 -9.54 -7.83 4.38
N GLY A 297 -9.58 -8.24 3.11
CA GLY A 297 -10.84 -8.35 2.38
C GLY A 297 -11.47 -9.72 2.67
N ASP A 298 -12.73 -9.79 3.10
CA ASP A 298 -13.42 -11.04 3.50
C ASP A 298 -13.48 -12.09 2.37
N ASN A 299 -13.34 -11.66 1.13
CA ASN A 299 -13.24 -12.55 -0.03
C ASN A 299 -11.82 -13.11 -0.27
N PHE A 300 -10.80 -12.61 0.42
CA PHE A 300 -9.39 -12.98 0.31
C PHE A 300 -8.84 -12.98 -1.11
N PHE A 301 -9.35 -12.13 -1.97
CA PHE A 301 -8.96 -12.01 -3.36
C PHE A 301 -8.14 -10.76 -3.62
N ALA A 302 -7.03 -10.90 -4.38
CA ALA A 302 -6.20 -9.77 -4.81
C ALA A 302 -6.83 -9.12 -6.05
N HIS A 303 -7.55 -8.03 -5.84
CA HIS A 303 -8.13 -7.24 -6.93
C HIS A 303 -7.14 -6.22 -7.47
N GLN A 304 -6.68 -6.39 -8.69
CA GLN A 304 -5.81 -5.43 -9.34
C GLN A 304 -6.61 -4.32 -10.06
N PRO A 305 -6.12 -3.08 -10.12
CA PRO A 305 -4.85 -2.58 -9.55
C PRO A 305 -4.92 -2.19 -8.06
N TYR A 306 -6.07 -2.36 -7.41
CA TYR A 306 -6.35 -1.84 -6.05
C TYR A 306 -5.48 -2.47 -4.96
N THR A 307 -5.19 -3.78 -5.06
CA THR A 307 -4.28 -4.46 -4.13
C THR A 307 -2.88 -3.87 -4.23
N ASP A 308 -2.37 -3.70 -5.44
CA ASP A 308 -1.07 -3.06 -5.69
C ASP A 308 -1.01 -1.64 -5.10
N THR A 309 -2.06 -0.85 -5.31
CA THR A 309 -2.15 0.51 -4.76
C THR A 309 -2.01 0.51 -3.24
N LEU A 310 -2.71 -0.38 -2.54
CA LEU A 310 -2.58 -0.51 -1.09
C LEU A 310 -1.18 -0.98 -0.67
N GLN A 311 -0.62 -1.96 -1.35
CA GLN A 311 0.73 -2.48 -1.08
C GLN A 311 1.81 -1.41 -1.30
N GLN A 312 1.67 -0.61 -2.36
CA GLN A 312 2.57 0.53 -2.62
C GLN A 312 2.40 1.67 -1.61
N MET A 313 1.22 1.80 -0.99
CA MET A 313 0.98 2.73 0.11
C MET A 313 1.63 2.27 1.42
N GLY A 314 2.01 1.00 1.55
CA GLY A 314 2.58 0.41 2.76
C GLY A 314 1.58 -0.41 3.59
N VAL A 315 0.46 -0.82 3.00
CA VAL A 315 -0.53 -1.68 3.64
C VAL A 315 -0.22 -3.14 3.32
N GLU A 316 -0.05 -3.97 4.34
CA GLU A 316 0.00 -5.43 4.17
C GLU A 316 -1.41 -5.97 3.93
N VAL A 317 -1.70 -6.39 2.70
CA VAL A 317 -2.98 -6.97 2.32
C VAL A 317 -2.90 -8.48 2.45
N LEU A 318 -3.73 -9.08 3.32
CA LEU A 318 -3.77 -10.53 3.57
C LEU A 318 -4.75 -11.17 2.59
N TYR A 319 -4.24 -11.87 1.59
CA TYR A 319 -5.05 -12.51 0.54
C TYR A 319 -4.53 -13.90 0.19
N GLY A 320 -5.30 -14.62 -0.63
CA GLY A 320 -4.95 -15.92 -1.14
C GLY A 320 -5.54 -17.09 -0.32
N PRO A 321 -5.43 -18.31 -0.85
CA PRO A 321 -6.05 -19.51 -0.27
C PRO A 321 -5.60 -19.83 1.15
N TYR A 322 -4.34 -19.48 1.49
CA TYR A 322 -3.82 -19.67 2.83
C TYR A 322 -4.61 -18.84 3.85
N TYR A 323 -4.70 -17.54 3.63
CA TYR A 323 -5.41 -16.63 4.54
C TYR A 323 -6.91 -16.88 4.56
N ALA A 324 -7.52 -17.21 3.42
CA ALA A 324 -8.94 -17.59 3.37
C ALA A 324 -9.28 -18.74 4.33
N LYS A 325 -8.35 -19.68 4.50
CA LYS A 325 -8.52 -20.85 5.37
C LYS A 325 -8.01 -20.60 6.80
N HIS A 326 -6.93 -19.81 6.96
CA HIS A 326 -6.14 -19.73 8.19
C HIS A 326 -6.09 -18.31 8.81
N TRP A 327 -7.01 -17.40 8.44
CA TRP A 327 -7.00 -16.04 8.98
C TRP A 327 -7.15 -16.00 10.51
N LYS A 328 -7.90 -16.96 11.11
CA LYS A 328 -8.04 -17.10 12.56
C LYS A 328 -6.73 -17.54 13.21
N ASP A 329 -6.02 -18.47 12.58
CA ASP A 329 -4.71 -18.94 13.07
C ASP A 329 -3.70 -17.79 13.01
N TRP A 330 -3.68 -17.04 11.91
CA TRP A 330 -2.88 -15.83 11.77
C TRP A 330 -3.19 -14.80 12.87
N GLN A 331 -4.48 -14.57 13.14
CA GLN A 331 -4.91 -13.64 14.18
C GLN A 331 -4.55 -14.13 15.58
N LYS A 332 -4.64 -15.43 15.84
CA LYS A 332 -4.21 -16.04 17.10
C LYS A 332 -2.70 -15.88 17.33
N GLU A 333 -1.91 -16.00 16.28
CA GLU A 333 -0.44 -15.87 16.33
C GLU A 333 0.01 -14.42 16.54
N ASN A 334 -0.58 -13.48 15.79
CA ASN A 334 -0.14 -12.08 15.72
C ASN A 334 -1.04 -11.11 16.52
N GLY A 335 -2.18 -11.56 17.01
CA GLY A 335 -3.21 -10.72 17.62
C GLY A 335 -2.75 -9.95 18.87
N LYS A 336 -1.79 -10.49 19.62
CA LYS A 336 -1.18 -9.81 20.79
C LYS A 336 -0.54 -8.45 20.44
N ASP A 337 -0.09 -8.30 19.20
CA ASP A 337 0.60 -7.10 18.69
C ASP A 337 -0.34 -6.09 18.05
N ILE A 338 -1.58 -6.50 17.75
CA ILE A 338 -2.60 -5.65 17.15
C ILE A 338 -3.19 -4.75 18.24
N GLY A 339 -2.95 -3.45 18.13
CA GLY A 339 -3.45 -2.45 19.09
C GLY A 339 -4.84 -1.90 18.73
N TYR A 340 -5.21 -1.94 17.46
CA TYR A 340 -6.47 -1.44 16.94
C TYR A 340 -7.04 -2.38 15.90
N VAL A 341 -8.36 -2.57 15.93
CA VAL A 341 -9.09 -3.28 14.87
C VAL A 341 -10.21 -2.39 14.36
N PHE A 342 -10.29 -2.20 13.06
CA PHE A 342 -11.30 -1.39 12.38
C PHE A 342 -12.16 -2.32 11.52
N LEU A 343 -13.39 -2.58 11.96
CA LEU A 343 -14.34 -3.47 11.30
C LEU A 343 -15.35 -2.66 10.50
N ASN A 344 -15.46 -2.96 9.22
CA ASN A 344 -16.40 -2.32 8.32
C ASN A 344 -17.61 -3.21 8.05
N ARG A 345 -18.77 -2.62 7.90
CA ARG A 345 -20.03 -3.24 7.48
C ARG A 345 -20.55 -4.35 8.40
N PRO A 346 -21.83 -4.36 8.76
CA PRO A 346 -22.35 -5.31 9.75
C PRO A 346 -22.23 -6.77 9.31
N HIS A 347 -22.54 -7.10 8.05
CA HIS A 347 -22.51 -8.47 7.52
C HIS A 347 -21.09 -9.08 7.45
N ILE A 348 -20.05 -8.24 7.44
CA ILE A 348 -18.64 -8.66 7.53
C ILE A 348 -18.23 -8.74 8.99
N SER A 349 -18.47 -7.66 9.75
CA SER A 349 -18.01 -7.50 11.13
C SER A 349 -18.45 -8.65 12.06
N VAL A 350 -19.67 -9.17 11.88
CA VAL A 350 -20.19 -10.32 12.66
C VAL A 350 -19.34 -11.59 12.53
N LYS A 351 -18.59 -11.75 11.45
CA LYS A 351 -17.73 -12.92 11.24
C LYS A 351 -16.41 -12.82 12.01
N TYR A 352 -15.96 -11.59 12.30
CA TYR A 352 -14.64 -11.32 12.85
C TYR A 352 -14.64 -10.92 14.32
N ILE A 353 -15.72 -10.30 14.81
CA ILE A 353 -15.75 -9.67 16.14
C ILE A 353 -15.40 -10.64 17.28
N ASP A 354 -15.91 -11.87 17.25
CA ASP A 354 -15.65 -12.87 18.30
C ASP A 354 -14.17 -13.27 18.32
N ALA A 355 -13.58 -13.56 17.16
CA ALA A 355 -12.16 -13.90 17.04
C ALA A 355 -11.26 -12.72 17.44
N VAL A 356 -11.64 -11.49 17.06
CA VAL A 356 -10.94 -10.28 17.50
C VAL A 356 -10.94 -10.16 19.02
N ARG A 357 -12.08 -10.37 19.66
CA ARG A 357 -12.19 -10.31 21.13
C ARG A 357 -11.48 -11.46 21.84
N GLU A 358 -11.41 -12.64 21.21
CA GLU A 358 -10.73 -13.81 21.75
C GLU A 358 -9.20 -13.69 21.65
N PHE A 359 -8.68 -13.24 20.51
CA PHE A 359 -7.24 -13.33 20.21
C PHE A 359 -6.47 -12.02 20.34
N THR A 360 -7.16 -10.89 20.58
CA THR A 360 -6.51 -9.57 20.69
C THR A 360 -6.94 -8.81 21.94
N ASN A 361 -6.08 -7.89 22.38
CA ASN A 361 -6.42 -6.85 23.37
C ASN A 361 -6.69 -5.50 22.66
N ALA A 362 -6.96 -5.52 21.36
CA ALA A 362 -7.12 -4.34 20.55
C ALA A 362 -8.35 -3.51 20.95
N ARG A 363 -8.25 -2.20 20.75
CA ARG A 363 -9.43 -1.34 20.68
C ARG A 363 -10.16 -1.60 19.39
N VAL A 364 -11.41 -2.04 19.50
CA VAL A 364 -12.25 -2.36 18.35
C VAL A 364 -13.10 -1.15 17.98
N ILE A 365 -12.92 -0.70 16.76
CA ILE A 365 -13.69 0.35 16.11
C ILE A 365 -14.60 -0.34 15.09
N TYR A 366 -15.91 -0.08 15.19
CA TYR A 366 -16.88 -0.52 14.19
C TYR A 366 -17.33 0.67 13.34
N TYR A 367 -17.29 0.53 12.01
CA TYR A 367 -17.78 1.53 11.07
C TYR A 367 -18.93 0.95 10.23
N GLY A 368 -20.15 1.44 10.52
CA GLY A 368 -21.37 0.84 9.98
C GLY A 368 -21.66 1.19 8.51
N HIS A 369 -21.08 2.25 7.97
CA HIS A 369 -21.37 2.87 6.66
C HIS A 369 -22.81 3.42 6.54
N ASP A 370 -23.81 2.61 6.87
CA ASP A 370 -25.21 2.98 7.02
C ASP A 370 -25.92 2.00 7.99
N LEU A 371 -27.05 2.41 8.54
CA LEU A 371 -27.90 1.55 9.35
C LEU A 371 -28.83 0.72 8.46
N HIS A 372 -28.54 -0.57 8.34
CA HIS A 372 -29.32 -1.49 7.51
C HIS A 372 -30.76 -1.58 7.99
N PHE A 373 -30.98 -1.70 9.32
CA PHE A 373 -32.32 -1.78 9.88
C PHE A 373 -33.14 -0.51 9.57
N LEU A 374 -32.52 0.67 9.67
CA LEU A 374 -33.20 1.93 9.41
C LEU A 374 -33.53 2.10 7.92
N ARG A 375 -32.64 1.66 7.03
CA ARG A 375 -32.86 1.66 5.58
C ARG A 375 -34.04 0.77 5.20
N GLU A 376 -34.06 -0.48 5.70
CA GLU A 376 -35.12 -1.43 5.37
C GLU A 376 -36.47 -1.04 5.99
N LYS A 377 -36.45 -0.45 7.19
CA LYS A 377 -37.67 0.11 7.80
C LYS A 377 -38.27 1.22 6.95
N ARG A 378 -37.47 2.15 6.44
CA ARG A 378 -37.92 3.23 5.56
C ARG A 378 -38.39 2.71 4.19
N GLU A 379 -37.75 1.64 3.68
CA GLU A 379 -38.19 0.97 2.46
C GLU A 379 -39.56 0.31 2.66
N TYR A 380 -39.78 -0.34 3.82
CA TYR A 380 -41.08 -0.88 4.21
C TYR A 380 -42.16 0.22 4.28
N GLU A 381 -41.88 1.33 4.93
CA GLU A 381 -42.82 2.46 5.04
C GLU A 381 -43.24 2.99 3.66
N LEU A 382 -42.39 2.89 2.64
CA LEU A 382 -42.66 3.33 1.28
C LEU A 382 -43.40 2.27 0.46
N THR A 383 -43.02 0.99 0.59
CA THR A 383 -43.49 -0.08 -0.29
C THR A 383 -44.59 -0.96 0.29
N GLY A 384 -44.71 -1.02 1.62
CA GLY A 384 -45.60 -1.93 2.35
C GLY A 384 -45.16 -3.41 2.32
N ASP A 385 -43.92 -3.72 1.88
CA ASP A 385 -43.41 -5.10 1.82
C ASP A 385 -43.12 -5.65 3.22
N ALA A 386 -43.98 -6.52 3.72
CA ALA A 386 -43.89 -7.11 5.04
C ALA A 386 -42.56 -7.89 5.30
N ALA A 387 -41.91 -8.40 4.27
CA ALA A 387 -40.62 -9.09 4.40
C ALA A 387 -39.52 -8.14 4.88
N LEU A 388 -39.57 -6.87 4.49
CA LEU A 388 -38.62 -5.84 4.93
C LEU A 388 -38.77 -5.52 6.42
N LEU A 389 -39.96 -5.61 6.98
CA LEU A 389 -40.18 -5.36 8.41
C LEU A 389 -39.48 -6.40 9.28
N GLN A 390 -39.58 -7.68 8.91
CA GLN A 390 -38.91 -8.76 9.62
C GLN A 390 -37.39 -8.64 9.44
N SER A 391 -36.92 -8.41 8.22
CA SER A 391 -35.47 -8.23 7.93
C SER A 391 -34.89 -7.05 8.69
N SER A 392 -35.62 -5.92 8.77
CA SER A 392 -35.22 -4.76 9.57
C SER A 392 -35.03 -5.09 11.03
N ALA A 393 -35.95 -5.86 11.64
CA ALA A 393 -35.82 -6.28 13.04
C ALA A 393 -34.60 -7.20 13.28
N ASP A 394 -34.34 -8.10 12.34
CA ASP A 394 -33.16 -8.97 12.39
C ASP A 394 -31.85 -8.18 12.28
N TRP A 395 -31.81 -7.15 11.42
CA TRP A 395 -30.67 -6.24 11.30
C TRP A 395 -30.50 -5.36 12.54
N GLU A 396 -31.58 -4.82 13.11
CA GLU A 396 -31.51 -4.02 14.32
C GLU A 396 -30.79 -4.76 15.43
N LYS A 397 -31.16 -6.03 15.67
CA LYS A 397 -30.49 -6.87 16.66
C LYS A 397 -29.01 -7.06 16.35
N LYS A 398 -28.66 -7.44 15.11
CA LYS A 398 -27.27 -7.71 14.72
C LYS A 398 -26.39 -6.45 14.80
N GLU A 399 -26.90 -5.30 14.34
CA GLU A 399 -26.16 -4.03 14.37
C GLU A 399 -25.97 -3.55 15.81
N LEU A 400 -26.98 -3.67 16.67
CA LEU A 400 -26.87 -3.33 18.10
C LEU A 400 -25.87 -4.25 18.82
N ASP A 401 -25.91 -5.54 18.57
CA ASP A 401 -24.95 -6.49 19.16
C ASP A 401 -23.51 -6.11 18.79
N LEU A 402 -23.25 -5.73 17.52
CA LEU A 402 -21.93 -5.26 17.06
C LEU A 402 -21.52 -3.93 17.70
N ILE A 403 -22.43 -2.95 17.73
CA ILE A 403 -22.18 -1.63 18.33
C ILE A 403 -21.81 -1.79 19.82
N LEU A 404 -22.50 -2.64 20.53
CA LEU A 404 -22.25 -2.89 21.96
C LEU A 404 -20.99 -3.73 22.21
N ALA A 405 -20.62 -4.59 21.25
CA ALA A 405 -19.39 -5.38 21.31
C ALA A 405 -18.13 -4.56 20.95
N ALA A 406 -18.26 -3.43 20.24
CA ALA A 406 -17.18 -2.53 19.90
C ALA A 406 -16.84 -1.56 21.05
N ASP A 407 -15.59 -1.06 21.07
CA ASP A 407 -15.19 0.00 22.02
C ASP A 407 -15.72 1.38 21.59
N MET A 408 -15.91 1.55 20.28
CA MET A 408 -16.50 2.72 19.65
C MET A 408 -17.12 2.33 18.31
N ALA A 409 -18.31 2.82 18.04
CA ALA A 409 -18.94 2.73 16.73
C ALA A 409 -18.95 4.10 16.04
N TYR A 410 -18.69 4.11 14.74
CA TYR A 410 -18.77 5.31 13.92
C TYR A 410 -19.77 5.12 12.78
N TYR A 411 -20.49 6.19 12.52
CA TYR A 411 -21.41 6.31 11.37
C TYR A 411 -21.18 7.64 10.65
N PRO A 412 -21.54 7.75 9.38
CA PRO A 412 -21.25 8.95 8.61
C PRO A 412 -22.21 10.13 8.90
N SER A 413 -23.30 9.92 9.65
CA SER A 413 -24.28 10.98 9.89
C SER A 413 -24.81 11.04 11.34
N TYR A 414 -25.12 12.24 11.79
CA TYR A 414 -25.76 12.49 13.08
C TYR A 414 -27.16 11.86 13.19
N VAL A 415 -27.86 11.66 12.08
CA VAL A 415 -29.18 10.99 12.05
C VAL A 415 -29.06 9.55 12.52
N GLU A 416 -28.00 8.87 12.16
CA GLU A 416 -27.72 7.49 12.57
C GLU A 416 -27.25 7.42 14.00
N GLU A 417 -26.37 8.33 14.41
CA GLU A 417 -25.95 8.47 15.81
C GLU A 417 -27.16 8.67 16.73
N GLN A 418 -28.08 9.56 16.37
CA GLN A 418 -29.29 9.82 17.13
C GLN A 418 -30.22 8.60 17.15
N ALA A 419 -30.45 7.95 16.00
CA ALA A 419 -31.30 6.75 15.92
C ALA A 419 -30.79 5.60 16.81
N ILE A 420 -29.45 5.45 16.91
CA ILE A 420 -28.87 4.45 17.81
C ILE A 420 -29.07 4.86 19.27
N HIS A 421 -28.85 6.12 19.64
CA HIS A 421 -29.02 6.58 21.02
C HIS A 421 -30.49 6.50 21.50
N GLU A 422 -31.48 6.59 20.60
CA GLU A 422 -32.89 6.40 20.93
C GLU A 422 -33.20 4.97 21.39
N ILE A 423 -32.56 3.95 20.80
CA ILE A 423 -32.77 2.54 21.11
C ILE A 423 -31.74 1.96 22.07
N ALA A 424 -30.55 2.53 22.13
CA ALA A 424 -29.44 2.10 23.01
C ALA A 424 -28.67 3.32 23.55
N PRO A 425 -29.19 4.04 24.55
CA PRO A 425 -28.57 5.26 25.09
C PRO A 425 -27.17 5.07 25.64
N GLN A 426 -26.80 3.83 26.02
CA GLN A 426 -25.48 3.47 26.55
C GLN A 426 -24.44 3.21 25.46
N ALA A 427 -24.84 3.13 24.19
CA ALA A 427 -23.94 2.84 23.08
C ALA A 427 -22.90 3.96 22.89
N LYS A 428 -21.66 3.58 22.73
CA LYS A 428 -20.58 4.50 22.37
C LYS A 428 -20.56 4.66 20.85
N VAL A 429 -21.33 5.61 20.37
CA VAL A 429 -21.44 5.91 18.93
C VAL A 429 -21.20 7.38 18.67
N LYS A 430 -20.57 7.69 17.52
CA LYS A 430 -20.34 9.07 17.05
C LYS A 430 -20.45 9.15 15.54
N ALA A 431 -20.94 10.29 15.06
CA ALA A 431 -20.86 10.64 13.66
C ALA A 431 -19.45 11.15 13.32
N ILE A 432 -18.88 10.65 12.20
CA ILE A 432 -17.61 11.12 11.66
C ILE A 432 -17.75 11.31 10.14
N PRO A 433 -16.93 12.18 9.50
CA PRO A 433 -17.00 12.38 8.04
C PRO A 433 -16.82 11.08 7.27
N ALA A 434 -17.64 10.89 6.24
CA ALA A 434 -17.50 9.76 5.33
C ALA A 434 -16.28 9.93 4.41
N TYR A 435 -15.95 11.18 4.08
CA TYR A 435 -14.85 11.52 3.17
C TYR A 435 -13.88 12.50 3.82
N LEU A 436 -12.62 12.34 3.45
CA LEU A 436 -11.53 13.24 3.81
C LEU A 436 -11.08 13.94 2.52
N PHE A 437 -11.24 15.25 2.45
CA PHE A 437 -10.77 16.04 1.33
C PHE A 437 -9.50 16.77 1.75
N SER A 438 -8.40 16.54 1.02
CA SER A 438 -7.15 17.30 1.18
C SER A 438 -7.25 18.67 0.53
N ASP A 439 -7.93 18.71 -0.61
CA ASP A 439 -8.10 19.90 -1.44
C ASP A 439 -9.54 20.01 -1.88
N VAL A 440 -9.99 21.24 -2.10
CA VAL A 440 -11.28 21.56 -2.70
C VAL A 440 -11.02 22.30 -3.99
N GLU A 441 -11.30 21.65 -5.12
CA GLU A 441 -11.16 22.28 -6.41
C GLU A 441 -12.25 23.35 -6.62
N GLU A 442 -11.86 24.53 -7.05
CA GLU A 442 -12.80 25.57 -7.43
C GLU A 442 -13.41 25.26 -8.80
N CYS A 443 -14.71 25.52 -8.94
CA CYS A 443 -15.39 25.36 -10.22
C CYS A 443 -14.97 26.48 -11.20
N GLU A 444 -14.42 26.09 -12.36
CA GLU A 444 -13.96 27.03 -13.38
C GLU A 444 -15.09 27.86 -14.00
N TYR A 445 -16.31 27.31 -14.07
CA TYR A 445 -17.44 27.96 -14.71
C TYR A 445 -18.42 28.56 -13.69
N HIS A 446 -18.75 29.82 -13.88
CA HIS A 446 -19.84 30.47 -13.14
C HIS A 446 -21.19 29.78 -13.40
N PHE A 447 -22.12 29.91 -12.44
CA PHE A 447 -23.43 29.26 -12.44
C PHE A 447 -24.25 29.52 -13.71
N ASP A 448 -24.18 30.70 -14.29
CA ASP A 448 -24.89 31.12 -15.50
C ASP A 448 -24.40 30.46 -16.78
N LYS A 449 -23.13 29.97 -16.80
CA LYS A 449 -22.56 29.23 -17.93
C LYS A 449 -22.84 27.73 -17.88
N ARG A 450 -23.17 27.21 -16.71
CA ARG A 450 -23.48 25.79 -16.51
C ARG A 450 -24.95 25.51 -16.90
N LYS A 451 -25.17 24.32 -17.45
CA LYS A 451 -26.50 23.86 -17.88
C LYS A 451 -26.75 22.46 -17.32
N ASP A 452 -28.00 22.03 -17.50
CA ASP A 452 -28.41 20.66 -17.24
C ASP A 452 -28.25 20.19 -15.79
N LEU A 453 -28.66 18.97 -15.55
CA LEU A 453 -28.65 18.35 -14.24
C LEU A 453 -27.87 17.01 -14.30
N MET A 454 -27.33 16.59 -13.18
CA MET A 454 -26.71 15.27 -13.06
C MET A 454 -27.19 14.54 -11.80
N PHE A 455 -27.22 13.22 -11.90
CA PHE A 455 -27.39 12.31 -10.79
C PHE A 455 -26.23 11.32 -10.84
N ILE A 456 -25.57 11.09 -9.69
CA ILE A 456 -24.52 10.07 -9.57
C ILE A 456 -24.90 9.04 -8.52
N GLY A 457 -24.70 7.73 -8.83
CA GLY A 457 -24.90 6.67 -7.84
C GLY A 457 -24.78 5.28 -8.42
N GLY A 458 -24.03 4.40 -7.75
CA GLY A 458 -23.90 2.99 -8.12
C GLY A 458 -25.26 2.27 -8.01
N PHE A 459 -25.63 1.51 -9.03
CA PHE A 459 -26.94 0.84 -9.13
C PHE A 459 -27.02 -0.51 -8.41
N GLY A 460 -25.95 -0.97 -7.81
CA GLY A 460 -26.01 -2.03 -6.80
C GLY A 460 -26.76 -1.62 -5.52
N HIS A 461 -26.97 -0.30 -5.33
CA HIS A 461 -27.71 0.25 -4.19
C HIS A 461 -29.16 0.55 -4.60
N ARG A 462 -30.13 -0.24 -4.08
CA ARG A 462 -31.56 -0.14 -4.41
C ARG A 462 -32.16 1.27 -4.36
N PRO A 463 -31.85 2.13 -3.35
CA PRO A 463 -32.35 3.49 -3.33
C PRO A 463 -32.01 4.32 -4.57
N ASN A 464 -30.89 4.05 -5.25
CA ASN A 464 -30.52 4.75 -6.48
C ASN A 464 -31.40 4.31 -7.66
N VAL A 465 -31.77 3.03 -7.74
CA VAL A 465 -32.69 2.50 -8.74
C VAL A 465 -34.07 3.14 -8.58
N ASP A 466 -34.57 3.17 -7.34
CA ASP A 466 -35.85 3.81 -7.02
C ASP A 466 -35.84 5.31 -7.33
N ALA A 467 -34.78 6.02 -6.98
CA ALA A 467 -34.62 7.44 -7.25
C ALA A 467 -34.70 7.76 -8.74
N VAL A 468 -34.04 6.99 -9.59
CA VAL A 468 -34.06 7.21 -11.05
C VAL A 468 -35.43 6.86 -11.63
N LYS A 469 -36.10 5.82 -11.13
CA LYS A 469 -37.50 5.51 -11.54
C LYS A 469 -38.45 6.65 -11.17
N TRP A 470 -38.35 7.15 -9.95
CA TRP A 470 -39.20 8.28 -9.51
C TRP A 470 -38.86 9.55 -10.29
N LEU A 471 -37.59 9.83 -10.53
CA LEU A 471 -37.15 10.94 -11.37
C LEU A 471 -37.79 10.86 -12.79
N ALA A 472 -37.66 9.69 -13.44
CA ALA A 472 -38.15 9.49 -14.80
C ALA A 472 -39.69 9.60 -14.93
N ASN A 473 -40.41 8.99 -13.99
CA ASN A 473 -41.87 8.84 -14.11
C ASN A 473 -42.62 10.04 -13.56
N GLU A 474 -42.12 10.69 -12.50
CA GLU A 474 -42.86 11.73 -11.79
C GLU A 474 -42.26 13.14 -11.98
N ILE A 475 -40.92 13.25 -11.93
CA ILE A 475 -40.26 14.57 -11.96
C ILE A 475 -40.02 15.04 -13.39
N MET A 476 -39.47 14.17 -14.25
CA MET A 476 -39.11 14.54 -15.63
C MET A 476 -40.28 15.07 -16.45
N PRO A 477 -41.51 14.49 -16.40
CA PRO A 477 -42.63 15.04 -17.17
C PRO A 477 -42.97 16.50 -16.81
N ALA A 478 -42.91 16.84 -15.53
CA ALA A 478 -43.16 18.20 -15.07
C ALA A 478 -41.98 19.15 -15.39
N LEU A 479 -40.75 18.64 -15.34
CA LEU A 479 -39.54 19.40 -15.62
C LEU A 479 -39.45 19.77 -17.12
N VAL A 480 -39.62 18.79 -18.02
CA VAL A 480 -39.54 18.98 -19.48
C VAL A 480 -40.67 19.90 -19.97
N LYS A 481 -41.84 19.85 -19.35
CA LYS A 481 -42.92 20.79 -19.68
C LYS A 481 -42.53 22.26 -19.44
N LYS A 482 -41.70 22.54 -18.45
CA LYS A 482 -41.21 23.88 -18.10
C LYS A 482 -39.91 24.25 -18.81
N LEU A 483 -39.06 23.30 -19.03
CA LEU A 483 -37.73 23.44 -19.62
C LEU A 483 -37.51 22.35 -20.67
N PRO A 484 -38.02 22.51 -21.90
CA PRO A 484 -38.01 21.47 -22.94
C PRO A 484 -36.61 20.99 -23.33
N ASP A 485 -35.61 21.86 -23.26
CA ASP A 485 -34.24 21.58 -23.66
C ASP A 485 -33.34 21.07 -22.52
N ILE A 486 -33.92 20.88 -21.31
CA ILE A 486 -33.14 20.39 -20.15
C ILE A 486 -32.70 18.96 -20.35
N ARG A 487 -31.47 18.64 -19.97
CA ARG A 487 -30.97 17.28 -19.94
C ARG A 487 -30.63 16.89 -18.51
N VAL A 488 -30.82 15.61 -18.20
CA VAL A 488 -30.43 15.00 -16.93
C VAL A 488 -29.53 13.82 -17.22
N TYR A 489 -28.30 13.87 -16.74
CA TYR A 489 -27.33 12.82 -16.92
C TYR A 489 -27.36 11.89 -15.71
N ILE A 490 -27.55 10.59 -15.95
CA ILE A 490 -27.57 9.55 -14.94
C ILE A 490 -26.24 8.80 -15.01
N LEU A 491 -25.39 9.00 -13.99
CA LEU A 491 -24.03 8.48 -13.90
C LEU A 491 -23.98 7.41 -12.81
N GLY A 492 -23.23 6.34 -13.06
CA GLY A 492 -22.96 5.30 -12.06
C GLY A 492 -22.86 3.90 -12.63
N SER A 493 -22.13 3.04 -11.91
CA SER A 493 -21.82 1.68 -12.33
C SER A 493 -23.06 0.76 -12.34
N ASN A 494 -23.06 -0.19 -13.26
CA ASN A 494 -24.00 -1.31 -13.35
C ASN A 494 -25.50 -0.94 -13.36
N PRO A 495 -25.97 -0.01 -14.23
CA PRO A 495 -27.39 0.27 -14.34
C PRO A 495 -28.14 -0.99 -14.81
N PRO A 496 -29.19 -1.43 -14.06
CA PRO A 496 -30.01 -2.56 -14.46
C PRO A 496 -30.87 -2.21 -15.69
N GLU A 497 -31.35 -3.22 -16.38
CA GLU A 497 -32.12 -3.04 -17.62
C GLU A 497 -33.34 -2.15 -17.44
N GLU A 498 -34.02 -2.28 -16.32
CA GLU A 498 -35.19 -1.41 -15.97
C GLU A 498 -34.81 0.08 -15.83
N VAL A 499 -33.55 0.41 -15.50
CA VAL A 499 -33.06 1.79 -15.47
C VAL A 499 -32.69 2.25 -16.89
N LYS A 500 -32.03 1.39 -17.67
CA LYS A 500 -31.62 1.71 -19.05
C LYS A 500 -32.81 2.01 -19.94
N GLN A 501 -33.94 1.29 -19.74
CA GLN A 501 -35.17 1.49 -20.48
C GLN A 501 -35.89 2.84 -20.20
N LEU A 502 -35.50 3.55 -19.14
CA LEU A 502 -36.02 4.89 -18.83
C LEU A 502 -35.36 6.00 -19.65
N ALA A 503 -34.39 5.70 -20.48
CA ALA A 503 -33.68 6.68 -21.29
C ALA A 503 -34.63 7.41 -22.27
N THR A 504 -34.48 8.72 -22.34
CA THR A 504 -35.20 9.60 -23.29
C THR A 504 -34.22 10.65 -23.84
N GLU A 505 -34.68 11.52 -24.74
CA GLU A 505 -33.88 12.66 -25.23
C GLU A 505 -33.43 13.59 -24.09
N ASN A 506 -34.23 13.70 -23.02
CA ASN A 506 -33.97 14.55 -21.87
C ASN A 506 -33.34 13.80 -20.66
N LEU A 507 -33.43 12.46 -20.61
CA LEU A 507 -32.89 11.61 -19.53
C LEU A 507 -31.85 10.65 -20.11
N LEU A 508 -30.60 10.94 -19.89
CA LEU A 508 -29.46 10.25 -20.52
C LEU A 508 -28.78 9.31 -19.54
N ILE A 509 -28.91 8.00 -19.74
CA ILE A 509 -28.27 6.97 -18.91
C ILE A 509 -26.85 6.74 -19.44
N LYS A 510 -25.85 7.28 -18.77
CA LYS A 510 -24.44 7.19 -19.17
C LYS A 510 -23.71 5.95 -18.62
N GLY A 511 -24.18 5.44 -17.48
CA GLY A 511 -23.49 4.34 -16.81
C GLY A 511 -22.24 4.79 -16.06
N PHE A 512 -21.23 3.93 -16.01
CA PHE A 512 -19.94 4.25 -15.41
C PHE A 512 -19.21 5.34 -16.22
N VAL A 513 -18.62 6.28 -15.50
CA VAL A 513 -17.73 7.32 -16.03
C VAL A 513 -16.45 7.35 -15.21
N THR A 514 -15.33 7.76 -15.81
CA THR A 514 -14.05 7.93 -15.11
C THR A 514 -14.08 9.14 -14.17
N ASP A 515 -13.11 9.29 -13.31
CA ASP A 515 -13.02 10.46 -12.42
C ASP A 515 -12.82 11.76 -13.23
N GLU A 516 -12.08 11.72 -14.35
CA GLU A 516 -11.91 12.86 -15.27
C GLU A 516 -13.23 13.24 -15.95
N GLU A 517 -13.96 12.25 -16.48
CA GLU A 517 -15.28 12.48 -17.08
C GLU A 517 -16.29 13.00 -16.04
N LEU A 518 -16.21 12.47 -14.79
CA LEU A 518 -17.06 12.93 -13.69
C LEU A 518 -16.78 14.39 -13.36
N GLN A 519 -15.52 14.79 -13.35
CA GLN A 519 -15.11 16.17 -13.14
C GLN A 519 -15.69 17.10 -14.23
N GLU A 520 -15.68 16.68 -15.49
CA GLU A 520 -16.33 17.42 -16.57
C GLU A 520 -17.84 17.61 -16.32
N TYR A 521 -18.54 16.57 -15.82
CA TYR A 521 -19.96 16.73 -15.47
C TYR A 521 -20.16 17.69 -14.31
N TYR A 522 -19.30 17.68 -13.28
CA TYR A 522 -19.36 18.65 -12.18
C TYR A 522 -19.09 20.09 -12.65
N GLN A 523 -18.18 20.27 -13.60
CA GLN A 523 -17.88 21.59 -14.19
C GLN A 523 -19.03 22.12 -15.07
N ASN A 524 -19.71 21.26 -15.82
CA ASN A 524 -20.67 21.66 -16.84
C ASN A 524 -22.14 21.61 -16.36
N CYS A 525 -22.49 20.69 -15.47
CA CYS A 525 -23.85 20.60 -14.94
C CYS A 525 -24.11 21.68 -13.89
N ARG A 526 -25.30 22.30 -13.96
CA ARG A 526 -25.67 23.38 -13.04
C ARG A 526 -26.03 22.88 -11.64
N ILE A 527 -26.67 21.70 -11.55
CA ILE A 527 -27.18 21.14 -10.31
C ILE A 527 -26.95 19.63 -10.29
N SER A 528 -26.37 19.13 -9.19
CA SER A 528 -26.42 17.72 -8.84
C SER A 528 -27.71 17.45 -8.08
N ILE A 529 -28.51 16.46 -8.53
CA ILE A 529 -29.81 16.13 -7.94
C ILE A 529 -29.76 14.81 -7.16
N VAL A 530 -30.50 14.74 -6.07
CA VAL A 530 -30.55 13.56 -5.19
C VAL A 530 -32.01 13.20 -4.84
N PRO A 531 -32.80 12.68 -5.81
CA PRO A 531 -34.20 12.38 -5.60
C PRO A 531 -34.40 11.03 -4.88
N LEU A 532 -33.72 10.81 -3.76
CA LEU A 532 -33.86 9.60 -2.97
C LEU A 532 -35.09 9.67 -2.07
N ARG A 533 -35.97 8.68 -2.18
CA ARG A 533 -37.18 8.59 -1.34
C ARG A 533 -36.93 7.86 -0.03
N TYR A 534 -35.92 6.95 0.01
CA TYR A 534 -35.50 6.22 1.21
C TYR A 534 -34.01 5.97 1.21
N GLY A 535 -33.49 5.49 2.32
CA GLY A 535 -32.08 5.16 2.54
C GLY A 535 -31.62 5.53 3.93
N ALA A 536 -30.45 5.07 4.32
CA ALA A 536 -29.72 5.48 5.51
C ALA A 536 -28.34 6.02 5.09
N GLY A 537 -27.54 6.46 6.03
CA GLY A 537 -26.21 7.01 5.79
C GLY A 537 -26.23 8.41 5.19
N ILE A 538 -25.03 8.94 4.99
CA ILE A 538 -24.82 10.21 4.32
C ILE A 538 -24.96 10.02 2.80
N LYS A 539 -25.48 11.04 2.15
CA LYS A 539 -25.62 11.03 0.69
C LYS A 539 -24.35 11.64 0.10
N GLY A 540 -23.30 10.82 -0.08
CA GLY A 540 -22.00 11.26 -0.59
C GLY A 540 -22.02 12.12 -1.85
N LYS A 541 -23.07 11.98 -2.65
CA LYS A 541 -23.32 12.82 -3.82
C LYS A 541 -23.78 14.25 -3.49
N VAL A 542 -24.00 14.59 -2.22
CA VAL A 542 -24.37 15.94 -1.72
C VAL A 542 -23.14 16.63 -1.13
N ILE A 543 -22.15 15.87 -0.71
CA ILE A 543 -20.90 16.36 -0.16
C ILE A 543 -19.90 16.55 -1.29
#